data_049bea655d6db8aca8d93a20348376f1
#
_entry.id   049bea655d6db8aca8d93a20348376f1
#
_cell.length_a   1.000
_cell.length_b   1.000
_cell.length_c   1.000
_cell.angle_alpha   90.00
_cell.angle_beta   90.00
_cell.angle_gamma   90.00
#
_symmetry.space_group_name_H-M   'P 1'
#
loop_
_entity.id
_entity.type
_entity.pdbx_description
1 polymer ?
#
loop_
_entity_poly.entity_id
_entity_poly.type
_entity_poly.pdbx_seq_one_letter_code
_entity_poly.pdbx_strand_id
1 'polypeptide(L)'
;MGHSVEIHEAGPMAGGMMHFGIPSYRLPRDVLDAEVKRIENMGVKIVLNHRVDDLLAEKQAGNFDAMFIAVGVHISKRTEIPSRDAGKMLDAISFLKDVETGNAPKLGRRVAIYGGGNTAMDAARVAKRLGYEPLIIYRRDRAHMPAHDFEATEALEEDVKIHWLRTIKSIDETTFTVEIMEVDAKGRPQPTGQFETLEADALIMALGQDVDTSFMRQVPGVEFKDDGVVTVDANMMTGYPGLFAGGDMVPSDRTVTIGVGHGKKAARNIDAWLRGDAYV
;
A
#
# COMPACT_ATOMS: atom_id res chain seq x y z
N MET A 1 -1.79 11.98 -27.55
CA MET A 1 -2.30 10.96 -28.48
C MET A 1 -3.73 11.29 -28.97
N GLY A 2 -4.38 12.27 -28.38
CA GLY A 2 -5.68 12.81 -28.86
C GLY A 2 -6.92 12.12 -28.31
N HIS A 3 -6.77 11.20 -27.36
CA HIS A 3 -7.89 10.55 -26.68
C HIS A 3 -8.47 11.41 -25.57
N SER A 4 -9.79 11.35 -25.38
CA SER A 4 -10.45 11.89 -24.18
C SER A 4 -10.24 10.92 -23.02
N VAL A 5 -9.92 11.46 -21.85
CA VAL A 5 -9.59 10.64 -20.66
C VAL A 5 -10.39 11.10 -19.45
N GLU A 6 -11.03 10.15 -18.77
CA GLU A 6 -11.60 10.33 -17.44
C GLU A 6 -10.89 9.44 -16.44
N ILE A 7 -10.64 9.97 -15.23
CA ILE A 7 -10.14 9.21 -14.09
C ILE A 7 -11.25 9.16 -13.05
N HIS A 8 -11.67 7.95 -12.67
CA HIS A 8 -12.64 7.72 -11.59
C HIS A 8 -11.87 7.36 -10.32
N GLU A 9 -11.97 8.22 -9.31
CA GLU A 9 -11.31 8.09 -8.03
C GLU A 9 -12.35 7.90 -6.92
N ALA A 10 -12.25 6.79 -6.17
CA ALA A 10 -13.17 6.47 -5.09
C ALA A 10 -13.05 7.41 -3.89
N GLY A 11 -11.87 7.99 -3.69
CA GLY A 11 -11.56 8.90 -2.60
C GLY A 11 -11.96 10.36 -2.86
N PRO A 12 -11.90 11.19 -1.83
CA PRO A 12 -12.21 12.62 -1.92
C PRO A 12 -11.11 13.46 -2.58
N MET A 13 -9.94 12.87 -2.83
CA MET A 13 -8.76 13.54 -3.39
C MET A 13 -7.98 12.60 -4.29
N ALA A 14 -7.41 13.13 -5.37
CA ALA A 14 -6.53 12.38 -6.26
C ALA A 14 -5.16 12.12 -5.61
N GLY A 15 -4.47 11.07 -6.05
CA GLY A 15 -3.12 10.73 -5.60
C GLY A 15 -2.99 9.42 -4.85
N GLY A 16 -4.11 8.85 -4.37
CA GLY A 16 -4.13 7.51 -3.73
C GLY A 16 -3.08 7.37 -2.64
N MET A 17 -2.24 6.31 -2.72
CA MET A 17 -1.18 6.04 -1.74
C MET A 17 -0.10 7.13 -1.66
N MET A 18 0.12 7.91 -2.71
CA MET A 18 1.03 9.05 -2.66
C MET A 18 0.48 10.17 -1.76
N HIS A 19 -0.85 10.28 -1.66
CA HIS A 19 -1.51 11.27 -0.80
C HIS A 19 -1.70 10.78 0.63
N PHE A 20 -2.15 9.53 0.81
CA PHE A 20 -2.58 8.99 2.11
C PHE A 20 -1.59 8.03 2.76
N GLY A 21 -0.68 7.42 2.01
CA GLY A 21 0.26 6.41 2.51
C GLY A 21 1.68 6.90 2.66
N ILE A 22 2.17 7.74 1.74
CA ILE A 22 3.51 8.34 1.85
C ILE A 22 3.40 9.59 2.73
N PRO A 23 4.15 9.70 3.84
CA PRO A 23 4.08 10.88 4.72
C PRO A 23 4.49 12.18 4.01
N SER A 24 3.86 13.30 4.40
CA SER A 24 4.10 14.63 3.79
C SER A 24 5.54 15.12 3.91
N TYR A 25 6.28 14.68 4.92
CA TYR A 25 7.71 15.01 5.06
C TYR A 25 8.61 14.32 4.02
N ARG A 26 8.13 13.22 3.39
CA ARG A 26 8.82 12.52 2.28
C ARG A 26 8.33 13.00 0.91
N LEU A 27 7.04 13.22 0.79
CA LEU A 27 6.41 13.73 -0.43
C LEU A 27 5.52 14.94 -0.07
N PRO A 28 6.04 16.17 -0.20
CA PRO A 28 5.27 17.39 0.06
C PRO A 28 4.01 17.44 -0.78
N ARG A 29 2.90 17.88 -0.18
CA ARG A 29 1.58 17.83 -0.82
C ARG A 29 1.44 18.82 -1.97
N ASP A 30 2.09 19.98 -1.87
CA ASP A 30 2.16 20.97 -2.94
C ASP A 30 2.78 20.42 -4.23
N VAL A 31 3.78 19.54 -4.11
CA VAL A 31 4.39 18.84 -5.27
C VAL A 31 3.37 17.89 -5.91
N LEU A 32 2.68 17.08 -5.11
CA LEU A 32 1.67 16.16 -5.61
C LEU A 32 0.49 16.89 -6.24
N ASP A 33 -0.01 17.94 -5.59
CA ASP A 33 -1.13 18.75 -6.07
C ASP A 33 -0.79 19.45 -7.38
N ALA A 34 0.45 19.95 -7.52
CA ALA A 34 0.93 20.53 -8.77
C ALA A 34 0.94 19.52 -9.92
N GLU A 35 1.34 18.25 -9.67
CA GLU A 35 1.31 17.19 -10.68
C GLU A 35 -0.13 16.81 -11.06
N VAL A 36 -1.04 16.68 -10.09
CA VAL A 36 -2.46 16.45 -10.36
C VAL A 36 -3.04 17.58 -11.21
N LYS A 37 -2.75 18.83 -10.83
CA LYS A 37 -3.21 20.02 -11.57
C LYS A 37 -2.66 20.08 -13.00
N ARG A 38 -1.42 19.64 -13.20
CA ARG A 38 -0.82 19.51 -14.53
C ARG A 38 -1.61 18.53 -15.41
N ILE A 39 -2.03 17.41 -14.84
CA ILE A 39 -2.83 16.39 -15.53
C ILE A 39 -4.20 16.95 -15.90
N GLU A 40 -4.91 17.62 -14.98
CA GLU A 40 -6.18 18.29 -15.25
C GLU A 40 -6.04 19.33 -16.37
N ASN A 41 -4.98 20.15 -16.34
CA ASN A 41 -4.72 21.18 -17.34
C ASN A 41 -4.46 20.62 -18.75
N MET A 42 -4.12 19.32 -18.88
CA MET A 42 -4.06 18.63 -20.16
C MET A 42 -5.44 18.20 -20.71
N GLY A 43 -6.52 18.49 -19.97
CA GLY A 43 -7.89 18.15 -20.36
C GLY A 43 -8.38 16.81 -19.80
N VAL A 44 -7.63 16.18 -18.89
CA VAL A 44 -8.09 14.96 -18.20
C VAL A 44 -9.14 15.34 -17.16
N LYS A 45 -10.30 14.68 -17.20
CA LYS A 45 -11.36 14.85 -16.20
C LYS A 45 -11.13 13.89 -15.05
N ILE A 46 -11.04 14.41 -13.82
CA ILE A 46 -10.95 13.59 -12.59
C ILE A 46 -12.30 13.69 -11.87
N VAL A 47 -12.94 12.52 -11.64
CA VAL A 47 -14.21 12.39 -10.93
C VAL A 47 -13.93 11.78 -9.57
N LEU A 48 -13.99 12.60 -8.54
CA LEU A 48 -13.74 12.22 -7.14
C LEU A 48 -15.01 11.64 -6.50
N ASN A 49 -14.83 10.87 -5.40
CA ASN A 49 -15.90 10.19 -4.68
C ASN A 49 -16.72 9.28 -5.60
N HIS A 50 -16.10 8.73 -6.63
CA HIS A 50 -16.73 7.84 -7.61
C HIS A 50 -16.13 6.44 -7.48
N ARG A 51 -16.74 5.60 -6.66
CA ARG A 51 -16.37 4.20 -6.52
C ARG A 51 -16.99 3.37 -7.64
N VAL A 52 -16.16 2.60 -8.33
CA VAL A 52 -16.62 1.63 -9.35
C VAL A 52 -16.79 0.27 -8.67
N ASP A 53 -18.02 -0.23 -8.63
CA ASP A 53 -18.37 -1.54 -8.03
C ASP A 53 -18.58 -2.64 -9.10
N ASP A 54 -18.88 -2.25 -10.36
CA ASP A 54 -18.98 -3.15 -11.53
C ASP A 54 -18.27 -2.51 -12.72
N LEU A 55 -17.15 -3.10 -13.12
CA LEU A 55 -16.29 -2.56 -14.17
C LEU A 55 -16.93 -2.57 -15.55
N LEU A 56 -17.69 -3.62 -15.88
CA LEU A 56 -18.33 -3.71 -17.21
C LEU A 56 -19.54 -2.78 -17.32
N ALA A 57 -20.31 -2.63 -16.24
CA ALA A 57 -21.38 -1.65 -16.18
C ALA A 57 -20.84 -0.23 -16.31
N GLU A 58 -19.72 0.09 -15.66
CA GLU A 58 -19.07 1.38 -15.74
C GLU A 58 -18.56 1.68 -17.15
N LYS A 59 -17.92 0.68 -17.80
CA LYS A 59 -17.48 0.78 -19.20
C LYS A 59 -18.63 1.13 -20.11
N GLN A 60 -19.76 0.45 -19.95
CA GLN A 60 -20.95 0.66 -20.78
C GLN A 60 -21.61 2.02 -20.51
N ALA A 61 -21.78 2.39 -19.25
CA ALA A 61 -22.41 3.66 -18.86
C ALA A 61 -21.64 4.87 -19.35
N GLY A 62 -20.30 4.83 -19.28
CA GLY A 62 -19.42 5.89 -19.78
C GLY A 62 -19.13 5.82 -21.27
N ASN A 63 -19.57 4.77 -21.96
CA ASN A 63 -19.25 4.50 -23.37
C ASN A 63 -17.73 4.53 -23.63
N PHE A 64 -16.94 3.95 -22.70
CA PHE A 64 -15.49 3.93 -22.82
C PHE A 64 -15.01 2.89 -23.83
N ASP A 65 -14.15 3.29 -24.73
CA ASP A 65 -13.55 2.39 -25.73
C ASP A 65 -12.52 1.44 -25.06
N ALA A 66 -11.72 1.94 -24.15
CA ALA A 66 -10.75 1.16 -23.39
C ALA A 66 -10.72 1.60 -21.92
N MET A 67 -10.22 0.73 -21.02
CA MET A 67 -10.08 1.02 -19.60
C MET A 67 -8.68 0.66 -19.11
N PHE A 68 -8.14 1.48 -18.22
CA PHE A 68 -6.90 1.21 -17.49
C PHE A 68 -7.14 1.20 -15.99
N ILE A 69 -6.91 0.06 -15.37
CA ILE A 69 -7.14 -0.14 -13.95
C ILE A 69 -5.83 0.09 -13.18
N ALA A 70 -5.85 1.04 -12.25
CA ALA A 70 -4.69 1.44 -11.45
C ALA A 70 -5.07 1.68 -9.98
N VAL A 71 -5.92 0.81 -9.43
CA VAL A 71 -6.45 0.96 -8.06
C VAL A 71 -5.42 0.72 -6.94
N GLY A 72 -4.24 0.20 -7.26
CA GLY A 72 -3.19 -0.03 -6.28
C GLY A 72 -3.50 -1.14 -5.28
N VAL A 73 -2.91 -1.03 -4.09
CA VAL A 73 -3.05 -1.98 -2.96
C VAL A 73 -3.47 -1.22 -1.71
N HIS A 74 -4.71 -1.37 -1.28
CA HIS A 74 -5.29 -0.58 -0.20
C HIS A 74 -5.84 -1.40 0.99
N ILE A 75 -5.98 -2.73 0.84
CA ILE A 75 -6.45 -3.59 1.92
C ILE A 75 -5.29 -3.94 2.82
N SER A 76 -5.28 -3.43 4.05
CA SER A 76 -4.27 -3.80 5.03
C SER A 76 -4.40 -5.26 5.45
N LYS A 77 -3.28 -6.01 5.35
CA LYS A 77 -3.21 -7.37 5.87
C LYS A 77 -3.35 -7.36 7.38
N ARG A 78 -4.18 -8.25 7.88
CA ARG A 78 -4.38 -8.46 9.31
C ARG A 78 -3.90 -9.84 9.71
N THR A 79 -3.46 -9.97 10.94
CA THR A 79 -3.23 -11.25 11.61
C THR A 79 -4.03 -11.25 12.90
N GLU A 80 -4.58 -12.39 13.25
CA GLU A 80 -5.22 -12.53 14.55
C GLU A 80 -4.13 -12.66 15.62
N ILE A 81 -4.11 -11.71 16.54
CA ILE A 81 -3.25 -11.73 17.70
C ILE A 81 -4.17 -11.94 18.91
N PRO A 82 -4.01 -13.02 19.67
CA PRO A 82 -4.76 -13.20 20.91
C PRO A 82 -4.56 -11.98 21.81
N SER A 83 -5.63 -11.28 22.12
CA SER A 83 -5.58 -10.06 22.90
C SER A 83 -6.64 -10.06 23.99
N ARG A 84 -6.24 -9.65 25.18
CA ARG A 84 -7.12 -9.42 26.33
C ARG A 84 -6.95 -7.98 26.75
N ASP A 85 -8.06 -7.24 26.81
CA ASP A 85 -8.09 -5.83 27.19
C ASP A 85 -6.99 -4.98 26.51
N ALA A 86 -6.61 -5.38 25.27
CA ALA A 86 -5.61 -4.71 24.48
C ALA A 86 -5.98 -3.24 24.27
N GLY A 87 -5.00 -2.39 24.35
CA GLY A 87 -5.08 -1.00 23.95
C GLY A 87 -5.52 -0.83 22.47
N LYS A 88 -5.30 0.33 21.91
CA LYS A 88 -5.70 0.61 20.52
C LYS A 88 -4.90 -0.24 19.53
N MET A 89 -5.60 -0.94 18.65
CA MET A 89 -5.04 -1.66 17.52
C MET A 89 -5.49 -1.00 16.22
N LEU A 90 -4.54 -0.57 15.42
CA LEU A 90 -4.76 0.15 14.17
C LEU A 90 -4.00 -0.53 13.03
N ASP A 91 -4.46 -0.39 11.79
CA ASP A 91 -3.62 -0.66 10.64
C ASP A 91 -2.83 0.59 10.24
N ALA A 92 -1.65 0.38 9.64
CA ALA A 92 -0.72 1.47 9.35
C ALA A 92 -1.25 2.45 8.30
N ILE A 93 -2.04 1.98 7.32
CA ILE A 93 -2.58 2.85 6.28
C ILE A 93 -3.65 3.78 6.86
N SER A 94 -4.55 3.25 7.70
CA SER A 94 -5.54 4.08 8.39
C SER A 94 -4.87 5.09 9.31
N PHE A 95 -3.84 4.67 10.07
CA PHE A 95 -3.06 5.57 10.91
C PHE A 95 -2.43 6.71 10.11
N LEU A 96 -1.72 6.40 9.02
CA LEU A 96 -1.07 7.40 8.17
C LEU A 96 -2.09 8.36 7.55
N LYS A 97 -3.22 7.82 7.06
CA LYS A 97 -4.32 8.62 6.51
C LYS A 97 -4.94 9.55 7.55
N ASP A 98 -5.19 9.06 8.75
CA ASP A 98 -5.78 9.85 9.84
C ASP A 98 -4.85 11.01 10.24
N VAL A 99 -3.55 10.76 10.30
CA VAL A 99 -2.56 11.81 10.55
C VAL A 99 -2.56 12.84 9.45
N GLU A 100 -2.55 12.42 8.18
CA GLU A 100 -2.53 13.30 7.02
C GLU A 100 -3.79 14.17 6.91
N THR A 101 -4.94 13.63 7.35
CA THR A 101 -6.22 14.37 7.35
C THR A 101 -6.45 15.18 8.62
N GLY A 102 -5.45 15.28 9.51
CA GLY A 102 -5.53 16.05 10.76
C GLY A 102 -6.31 15.37 11.88
N ASN A 103 -6.62 14.08 11.74
CA ASN A 103 -7.38 13.28 12.69
C ASN A 103 -6.46 12.30 13.47
N ALA A 104 -5.23 12.70 13.76
CA ALA A 104 -4.24 11.85 14.42
C ALA A 104 -4.81 11.20 15.70
N PRO A 105 -4.76 9.86 15.81
CA PRO A 105 -5.30 9.16 16.97
C PRO A 105 -4.40 9.37 18.21
N LYS A 106 -5.01 9.42 19.38
CA LYS A 106 -4.26 9.40 20.65
C LYS A 106 -3.90 7.95 21.00
N LEU A 107 -2.61 7.62 21.05
CA LEU A 107 -2.11 6.24 21.15
C LEU A 107 -1.43 5.91 22.49
N GLY A 108 -1.36 6.85 23.45
CA GLY A 108 -0.55 6.70 24.64
C GLY A 108 0.90 7.16 24.39
N ARG A 109 1.86 6.66 25.19
CA ARG A 109 3.25 7.08 25.09
C ARG A 109 4.07 6.18 24.15
N ARG A 110 3.97 4.86 24.34
CA ARG A 110 4.73 3.85 23.61
C ARG A 110 3.83 3.20 22.54
N VAL A 111 4.31 3.17 21.30
CA VAL A 111 3.55 2.63 20.18
C VAL A 111 4.36 1.51 19.51
N ALA A 112 3.83 0.29 19.57
CA ALA A 112 4.40 -0.83 18.85
C ALA A 112 3.96 -0.77 17.38
N ILE A 113 4.90 -0.99 16.45
CA ILE A 113 4.64 -1.14 15.02
C ILE A 113 5.03 -2.56 14.62
N TYR A 114 4.06 -3.36 14.17
CA TYR A 114 4.32 -4.74 13.81
C TYR A 114 4.47 -4.90 12.31
N GLY A 115 5.71 -5.10 11.86
CA GLY A 115 6.07 -5.24 10.46
C GLY A 115 7.48 -4.75 10.16
N GLY A 116 7.95 -4.96 8.92
CA GLY A 116 9.31 -4.60 8.51
C GLY A 116 9.40 -4.06 7.09
N GLY A 117 8.30 -3.61 6.50
CA GLY A 117 8.27 -2.95 5.20
C GLY A 117 8.36 -1.42 5.30
N ASN A 118 8.43 -0.74 4.16
CA ASN A 118 8.48 0.72 4.08
C ASN A 118 7.33 1.38 4.87
N THR A 119 6.13 0.82 4.81
CA THR A 119 4.98 1.31 5.59
C THR A 119 5.21 1.25 7.10
N ALA A 120 5.95 0.24 7.61
CA ALA A 120 6.31 0.17 9.03
C ALA A 120 7.29 1.28 9.40
N MET A 121 8.28 1.57 8.54
CA MET A 121 9.22 2.67 8.73
C MET A 121 8.48 4.01 8.73
N ASP A 122 7.60 4.24 7.76
CA ASP A 122 6.81 5.45 7.68
C ASP A 122 5.90 5.64 8.90
N ALA A 123 5.18 4.60 9.32
CA ALA A 123 4.31 4.66 10.51
C ALA A 123 5.10 4.97 11.80
N ALA A 124 6.28 4.34 11.96
CA ALA A 124 7.13 4.59 13.13
C ALA A 124 7.68 6.03 13.14
N ARG A 125 8.17 6.52 12.01
CA ARG A 125 8.71 7.88 11.89
C ARG A 125 7.63 8.95 12.05
N VAL A 126 6.40 8.70 11.56
CA VAL A 126 5.24 9.57 11.79
C VAL A 126 4.88 9.56 13.28
N ALA A 127 4.79 8.38 13.91
CA ALA A 127 4.53 8.28 15.35
C ALA A 127 5.58 9.05 16.18
N LYS A 128 6.87 8.97 15.80
CA LYS A 128 7.94 9.74 16.43
C LYS A 128 7.72 11.26 16.32
N ARG A 129 7.32 11.75 15.13
CA ARG A 129 7.03 13.18 14.90
C ARG A 129 5.82 13.68 15.67
N LEU A 130 4.88 12.80 16.00
CA LEU A 130 3.74 13.10 16.86
C LEU A 130 4.10 13.09 18.37
N GLY A 131 5.36 12.81 18.72
CA GLY A 131 5.86 12.79 20.09
C GLY A 131 5.70 11.46 20.82
N TYR A 132 5.36 10.38 20.10
CA TYR A 132 5.32 9.02 20.66
C TYR A 132 6.72 8.40 20.73
N GLU A 133 6.84 7.32 21.50
CA GLU A 133 8.02 6.44 21.56
C GLU A 133 7.75 5.18 20.72
N PRO A 134 8.04 5.20 19.40
CA PRO A 134 7.77 4.06 18.53
C PRO A 134 8.79 2.95 18.74
N LEU A 135 8.32 1.71 18.68
CA LEU A 135 9.16 0.52 18.63
C LEU A 135 8.65 -0.41 17.52
N ILE A 136 9.51 -0.78 16.60
CA ILE A 136 9.19 -1.73 15.53
C ILE A 136 9.48 -3.14 16.04
N ILE A 137 8.52 -4.04 15.84
CA ILE A 137 8.65 -5.48 16.12
C ILE A 137 8.68 -6.20 14.77
N TYR A 138 9.79 -6.85 14.45
CA TYR A 138 9.96 -7.50 13.16
C TYR A 138 10.53 -8.93 13.29
N ARG A 139 9.89 -9.89 12.61
CA ARG A 139 10.15 -11.34 12.79
C ARG A 139 11.42 -11.87 12.12
N ARG A 140 12.13 -11.06 11.32
CA ARG A 140 13.42 -11.42 10.70
C ARG A 140 14.51 -10.44 11.14
N ASP A 141 15.71 -10.65 10.65
CA ASP A 141 16.83 -9.75 10.81
C ASP A 141 16.82 -8.60 9.78
N ARG A 142 17.80 -7.71 9.88
CA ARG A 142 17.95 -6.58 8.96
C ARG A 142 18.20 -7.03 7.51
N ALA A 143 18.98 -8.09 7.31
CA ALA A 143 19.34 -8.57 5.97
C ALA A 143 18.13 -9.09 5.17
N HIS A 144 17.07 -9.53 5.87
CA HIS A 144 15.84 -10.06 5.28
C HIS A 144 14.65 -9.11 5.43
N MET A 145 14.93 -7.83 5.71
CA MET A 145 13.90 -6.81 5.83
C MET A 145 13.43 -6.37 4.44
N PRO A 146 12.11 -6.28 4.18
CA PRO A 146 11.59 -5.83 2.88
C PRO A 146 11.63 -4.30 2.71
N ALA A 147 11.82 -3.51 3.79
CA ALA A 147 12.05 -2.08 3.67
C ALA A 147 13.40 -1.81 3.00
N HIS A 148 13.48 -0.72 2.26
CA HIS A 148 14.76 -0.26 1.73
C HIS A 148 15.74 0.06 2.87
N ASP A 149 17.02 -0.32 2.71
CA ASP A 149 18.01 -0.18 3.79
C ASP A 149 18.18 1.28 4.25
N PHE A 150 18.07 2.23 3.35
CA PHE A 150 18.13 3.66 3.70
C PHE A 150 16.94 4.08 4.58
N GLU A 151 15.72 3.56 4.38
CA GLU A 151 14.55 3.89 5.21
C GLU A 151 14.68 3.33 6.64
N ALA A 152 15.24 2.11 6.75
CA ALA A 152 15.56 1.53 8.06
C ALA A 152 16.67 2.34 8.77
N THR A 153 17.68 2.81 8.02
CA THR A 153 18.75 3.65 8.55
C THR A 153 18.21 4.98 9.05
N GLU A 154 17.40 5.68 8.26
CA GLU A 154 16.77 6.94 8.65
C GLU A 154 15.86 6.77 9.89
N ALA A 155 15.13 5.67 10.01
CA ALA A 155 14.31 5.39 11.19
C ALA A 155 15.19 5.24 12.47
N LEU A 156 16.32 4.53 12.35
CA LEU A 156 17.28 4.37 13.45
C LEU A 156 17.94 5.70 13.83
N GLU A 157 18.30 6.55 12.86
CA GLU A 157 18.86 7.89 13.08
C GLU A 157 17.86 8.83 13.78
N GLU A 158 16.56 8.60 13.62
CA GLU A 158 15.48 9.28 14.34
C GLU A 158 15.14 8.64 15.71
N ASP A 159 16.01 7.78 16.25
CA ASP A 159 15.80 7.06 17.51
C ASP A 159 14.57 6.13 17.52
N VAL A 160 14.15 5.60 16.40
CA VAL A 160 13.16 4.52 16.36
C VAL A 160 13.83 3.21 16.77
N LYS A 161 13.29 2.55 17.78
CA LYS A 161 13.80 1.25 18.22
C LYS A 161 13.29 0.14 17.32
N ILE A 162 14.15 -0.78 16.90
CA ILE A 162 13.77 -1.95 16.12
C ILE A 162 14.14 -3.22 16.88
N HIS A 163 13.12 -4.00 17.24
CA HIS A 163 13.25 -5.32 17.83
C HIS A 163 13.23 -6.38 16.73
N TRP A 164 14.42 -6.70 16.26
CA TRP A 164 14.65 -7.76 15.26
C TRP A 164 14.36 -9.14 15.82
N LEU A 165 14.01 -10.09 14.95
CA LEU A 165 13.79 -11.49 15.30
C LEU A 165 12.73 -11.64 16.40
N ARG A 166 11.64 -10.87 16.31
CA ARG A 166 10.53 -10.91 17.27
C ARG A 166 9.19 -11.00 16.54
N THR A 167 8.32 -11.85 17.03
CA THR A 167 6.93 -11.94 16.58
C THR A 167 5.98 -11.84 17.77
N ILE A 168 4.89 -11.10 17.60
CA ILE A 168 3.89 -10.93 18.67
C ILE A 168 3.06 -12.20 18.79
N LYS A 169 2.95 -12.74 19.98
CA LYS A 169 2.15 -13.94 20.28
C LYS A 169 0.83 -13.61 20.98
N SER A 170 0.87 -12.66 21.90
CA SER A 170 -0.32 -12.18 22.60
C SER A 170 -0.12 -10.78 23.15
N ILE A 171 -1.24 -10.13 23.43
CA ILE A 171 -1.28 -8.80 24.07
C ILE A 171 -2.22 -8.88 25.27
N ASP A 172 -1.75 -8.41 26.42
CA ASP A 172 -2.55 -8.26 27.63
C ASP A 172 -2.39 -6.82 28.15
N GLU A 173 -3.43 -6.03 28.00
CA GLU A 173 -3.39 -4.58 28.25
C GLU A 173 -2.26 -3.88 27.47
N THR A 174 -1.19 -3.47 28.16
CA THR A 174 0.00 -2.82 27.59
C THR A 174 1.20 -3.76 27.48
N THR A 175 1.02 -5.04 27.82
CA THR A 175 2.07 -6.05 27.82
C THR A 175 2.00 -6.91 26.56
N PHE A 176 3.06 -6.88 25.76
CA PHE A 176 3.20 -7.65 24.53
C PHE A 176 4.12 -8.84 24.79
N THR A 177 3.57 -10.05 24.75
CA THR A 177 4.40 -11.27 24.74
C THR A 177 4.89 -11.50 23.32
N VAL A 178 6.20 -11.47 23.13
CA VAL A 178 6.84 -11.73 21.84
C VAL A 178 7.68 -12.99 21.91
N GLU A 179 7.66 -13.77 20.84
CA GLU A 179 8.52 -14.94 20.67
C GLU A 179 9.77 -14.53 19.91
N ILE A 180 10.92 -15.03 20.42
CA ILE A 180 12.22 -14.87 19.76
C ILE A 180 12.25 -15.79 18.55
N MET A 181 12.66 -15.24 17.42
CA MET A 181 12.76 -15.94 16.14
C MET A 181 14.21 -16.15 15.75
N GLU A 182 14.46 -17.12 14.91
CA GLU A 182 15.70 -17.27 14.14
C GLU A 182 15.37 -17.32 12.65
N VAL A 183 16.37 -17.13 11.79
CA VAL A 183 16.19 -17.17 10.34
C VAL A 183 16.88 -18.41 9.78
N ASP A 184 16.14 -19.23 9.06
CA ASP A 184 16.70 -20.42 8.40
C ASP A 184 17.59 -20.03 7.19
N ALA A 185 18.28 -21.02 6.62
CA ALA A 185 19.15 -20.82 5.47
C ALA A 185 18.45 -20.25 4.21
N LYS A 186 17.10 -20.23 4.20
CA LYS A 186 16.27 -19.66 3.12
C LYS A 186 15.69 -18.28 3.50
N GLY A 187 16.14 -17.68 4.60
CA GLY A 187 15.65 -16.40 5.07
C GLY A 187 14.25 -16.44 5.70
N ARG A 188 13.72 -17.64 6.05
CA ARG A 188 12.38 -17.77 6.65
C ARG A 188 12.47 -17.73 8.17
N PRO A 189 11.60 -16.97 8.85
CA PRO A 189 11.59 -16.91 10.29
C PRO A 189 11.07 -18.22 10.89
N GLN A 190 11.80 -18.73 11.89
CA GLN A 190 11.48 -19.95 12.64
C GLN A 190 11.33 -19.58 14.12
N PRO A 191 10.29 -20.10 14.81
CA PRO A 191 10.11 -19.85 16.23
C PRO A 191 11.14 -20.64 17.05
N THR A 192 11.69 -20.02 18.10
CA THR A 192 12.67 -20.67 19.00
C THR A 192 12.03 -21.28 20.24
N GLY A 193 10.76 -20.97 20.53
CA GLY A 193 10.08 -21.32 21.77
C GLY A 193 10.51 -20.47 22.98
N GLN A 194 11.35 -19.45 22.78
CA GLN A 194 11.74 -18.49 23.81
C GLN A 194 10.89 -17.23 23.72
N PHE A 195 10.49 -16.68 24.86
CA PHE A 195 9.59 -15.53 24.94
C PHE A 195 10.22 -14.41 25.76
N GLU A 196 9.86 -13.19 25.41
CA GLU A 196 10.13 -12.00 26.21
C GLU A 196 8.91 -11.08 26.21
N THR A 197 8.91 -10.09 27.09
CA THR A 197 7.84 -9.10 27.23
C THR A 197 8.32 -7.73 26.79
N LEU A 198 7.49 -7.06 25.98
CA LEU A 198 7.65 -5.66 25.61
C LEU A 198 6.43 -4.90 26.11
N GLU A 199 6.56 -3.61 26.30
CA GLU A 199 5.46 -2.76 26.74
C GLU A 199 5.14 -1.71 25.68
N ALA A 200 3.87 -1.59 25.31
CA ALA A 200 3.35 -0.54 24.45
C ALA A 200 1.87 -0.26 24.76
N ASP A 201 1.44 1.00 24.55
CA ASP A 201 0.08 1.46 24.83
C ASP A 201 -0.84 1.24 23.62
N ALA A 202 -0.26 1.08 22.43
CA ALA A 202 -0.98 0.83 21.19
C ALA A 202 -0.17 -0.02 20.23
N LEU A 203 -0.87 -0.68 19.30
CA LEU A 203 -0.31 -1.47 18.21
C LEU A 203 -0.74 -0.91 16.85
N ILE A 204 0.23 -0.65 15.97
CA ILE A 204 0.01 -0.38 14.56
C ILE A 204 0.48 -1.58 13.75
N MET A 205 -0.43 -2.23 13.04
CA MET A 205 -0.13 -3.36 12.16
C MET A 205 0.30 -2.87 10.79
N ALA A 206 1.53 -3.22 10.37
CA ALA A 206 2.13 -2.88 9.09
C ALA A 206 2.59 -4.14 8.33
N LEU A 207 1.69 -5.12 8.20
CA LEU A 207 1.96 -6.48 7.68
C LEU A 207 1.88 -6.57 6.15
N GLY A 208 1.77 -5.45 5.45
CA GLY A 208 1.59 -5.35 4.02
C GLY A 208 0.13 -5.10 3.62
N GLN A 209 -0.11 -5.04 2.31
CA GLN A 209 -1.42 -4.76 1.73
C GLN A 209 -1.79 -5.77 0.66
N ASP A 210 -3.10 -5.94 0.44
CA ASP A 210 -3.68 -6.71 -0.64
C ASP A 210 -4.44 -5.81 -1.62
N VAL A 211 -4.69 -6.33 -2.81
CA VAL A 211 -5.46 -5.65 -3.85
C VAL A 211 -6.95 -5.93 -3.62
N ASP A 212 -7.80 -4.89 -3.66
CA ASP A 212 -9.23 -5.08 -3.83
C ASP A 212 -9.56 -5.20 -5.32
N THR A 213 -9.79 -6.42 -5.77
CA THR A 213 -10.21 -6.73 -7.15
C THR A 213 -11.63 -7.27 -7.23
N SER A 214 -12.43 -7.09 -6.18
CA SER A 214 -13.81 -7.60 -6.09
C SER A 214 -14.68 -7.11 -7.24
N PHE A 215 -14.55 -5.84 -7.63
CA PHE A 215 -15.31 -5.17 -8.69
C PHE A 215 -15.02 -5.67 -10.11
N MET A 216 -13.95 -6.44 -10.31
CA MET A 216 -13.57 -6.98 -11.61
C MET A 216 -13.51 -8.51 -11.65
N ARG A 217 -13.88 -9.20 -10.57
CA ARG A 217 -13.88 -10.68 -10.50
C ARG A 217 -14.82 -11.35 -11.52
N GLN A 218 -15.85 -10.65 -11.97
CA GLN A 218 -16.82 -11.17 -12.95
C GLN A 218 -16.42 -10.88 -14.38
N VAL A 219 -15.31 -10.15 -14.64
CA VAL A 219 -14.88 -9.83 -16.00
C VAL A 219 -14.28 -11.07 -16.64
N PRO A 220 -14.84 -11.54 -17.78
CA PRO A 220 -14.38 -12.76 -18.42
C PRO A 220 -12.93 -12.67 -18.86
N GLY A 221 -12.16 -13.74 -18.67
CA GLY A 221 -10.76 -13.82 -19.12
C GLY A 221 -9.76 -13.07 -18.26
N VAL A 222 -10.18 -12.30 -17.26
CA VAL A 222 -9.24 -11.70 -16.29
C VAL A 222 -8.74 -12.75 -15.32
N GLU A 223 -7.43 -12.89 -15.22
CA GLU A 223 -6.77 -13.84 -14.33
C GLU A 223 -6.18 -13.14 -13.12
N PHE A 224 -6.26 -13.82 -11.97
CA PHE A 224 -5.77 -13.30 -10.68
C PHE A 224 -4.80 -14.31 -10.07
N LYS A 225 -3.76 -13.80 -9.41
CA LYS A 225 -2.91 -14.60 -8.54
C LYS A 225 -3.59 -14.83 -7.17
N ASP A 226 -3.03 -15.71 -6.37
CA ASP A 226 -3.56 -16.06 -5.04
C ASP A 226 -3.67 -14.85 -4.10
N ASP A 227 -2.80 -13.84 -4.26
CA ASP A 227 -2.80 -12.59 -3.50
C ASP A 227 -3.76 -11.53 -4.06
N GLY A 228 -4.56 -11.87 -5.06
CA GLY A 228 -5.52 -10.98 -5.71
C GLY A 228 -4.93 -10.08 -6.81
N VAL A 229 -3.64 -10.15 -7.05
CA VAL A 229 -2.93 -9.39 -8.08
C VAL A 229 -3.40 -9.82 -9.46
N VAL A 230 -3.65 -8.85 -10.35
CA VAL A 230 -4.14 -9.09 -11.72
C VAL A 230 -2.99 -9.46 -12.64
N THR A 231 -3.18 -10.52 -13.44
CA THR A 231 -2.22 -10.91 -14.48
C THR A 231 -2.43 -10.04 -15.72
N VAL A 232 -1.34 -9.50 -16.26
CA VAL A 232 -1.31 -8.75 -17.51
C VAL A 232 -0.25 -9.32 -18.45
N ASP A 233 -0.44 -9.12 -19.74
CA ASP A 233 0.55 -9.47 -20.75
C ASP A 233 1.71 -8.44 -20.82
N ALA A 234 2.61 -8.65 -21.76
CA ALA A 234 3.71 -7.72 -22.00
C ALA A 234 3.26 -6.31 -22.39
N ASN A 235 2.03 -6.11 -22.83
CA ASN A 235 1.45 -4.83 -23.27
C ASN A 235 0.60 -4.17 -22.17
N MET A 236 0.60 -4.71 -20.95
CA MET A 236 -0.23 -4.30 -19.82
C MET A 236 -1.73 -4.61 -20.01
N MET A 237 -2.13 -5.42 -21.00
CA MET A 237 -3.51 -5.84 -21.21
C MET A 237 -3.82 -7.09 -20.38
N THR A 238 -5.03 -7.12 -19.79
CA THR A 238 -5.57 -8.30 -19.13
C THR A 238 -6.07 -9.33 -20.16
N GLY A 239 -6.58 -10.46 -19.72
CA GLY A 239 -7.23 -11.41 -20.61
C GLY A 239 -8.57 -10.93 -21.22
N TYR A 240 -9.05 -9.73 -20.85
CA TYR A 240 -10.24 -9.11 -21.45
C TYR A 240 -9.83 -8.02 -22.45
N PRO A 241 -10.26 -8.08 -23.71
CA PRO A 241 -9.88 -7.12 -24.74
C PRO A 241 -10.24 -5.67 -24.39
N GLY A 242 -9.27 -4.77 -24.50
CA GLY A 242 -9.44 -3.35 -24.20
C GLY A 242 -9.42 -3.00 -22.69
N LEU A 243 -9.13 -3.99 -21.84
CA LEU A 243 -8.93 -3.78 -20.40
C LEU A 243 -7.46 -3.95 -20.06
N PHE A 244 -6.85 -2.90 -19.57
CA PHE A 244 -5.45 -2.83 -19.18
C PHE A 244 -5.34 -2.61 -17.66
N ALA A 245 -4.24 -3.02 -17.06
CA ALA A 245 -3.98 -2.78 -15.65
C ALA A 245 -2.50 -2.47 -15.40
N GLY A 246 -2.20 -1.77 -14.30
CA GLY A 246 -0.83 -1.40 -13.95
C GLY A 246 -0.67 -0.88 -12.52
N GLY A 247 0.55 -0.49 -12.18
CA GLY A 247 0.91 -0.07 -10.83
C GLY A 247 0.99 -1.24 -9.87
N ASP A 248 0.65 -1.00 -8.60
CA ASP A 248 0.83 -1.97 -7.52
C ASP A 248 -0.12 -3.17 -7.57
N MET A 249 -1.18 -3.09 -8.36
CA MET A 249 -2.16 -4.17 -8.51
C MET A 249 -1.77 -5.24 -9.53
N VAL A 250 -0.64 -5.11 -10.21
CA VAL A 250 -0.06 -6.12 -11.09
C VAL A 250 1.29 -6.61 -10.55
N PRO A 251 1.81 -7.77 -11.00
CA PRO A 251 3.10 -8.29 -10.54
C PRO A 251 4.25 -7.32 -10.84
N SER A 252 4.76 -6.64 -9.82
CA SER A 252 5.85 -5.67 -9.96
C SER A 252 6.43 -5.25 -8.60
N ASP A 253 7.57 -4.56 -8.62
CA ASP A 253 8.02 -3.78 -7.47
C ASP A 253 7.10 -2.58 -7.29
N ARG A 254 6.51 -2.48 -6.12
CA ARG A 254 5.50 -1.48 -5.76
C ARG A 254 6.15 -0.13 -5.47
N THR A 255 6.54 0.59 -6.52
CA THR A 255 7.14 1.92 -6.45
C THR A 255 6.44 2.90 -7.40
N VAL A 256 6.49 4.19 -7.08
CA VAL A 256 5.93 5.27 -7.93
C VAL A 256 6.54 5.21 -9.34
N THR A 257 7.86 5.01 -9.45
CA THR A 257 8.58 4.94 -10.73
C THR A 257 8.06 3.82 -11.62
N ILE A 258 7.87 2.62 -11.06
CA ILE A 258 7.32 1.46 -11.78
C ILE A 258 5.86 1.73 -12.18
N GLY A 259 5.04 2.27 -11.28
CA GLY A 259 3.65 2.64 -11.59
C GLY A 259 3.53 3.61 -12.75
N VAL A 260 4.37 4.65 -12.77
CA VAL A 260 4.45 5.61 -13.90
C VAL A 260 4.90 4.92 -15.19
N GLY A 261 5.87 4.00 -15.09
CA GLY A 261 6.34 3.18 -16.22
C GLY A 261 5.20 2.34 -16.83
N HIS A 262 4.41 1.66 -15.99
CA HIS A 262 3.22 0.90 -16.40
C HIS A 262 2.19 1.79 -17.09
N GLY A 263 1.87 2.96 -16.51
CA GLY A 263 0.94 3.92 -17.11
C GLY A 263 1.37 4.39 -18.49
N LYS A 264 2.67 4.73 -18.67
CA LYS A 264 3.23 5.13 -19.98
C LYS A 264 3.16 4.00 -21.00
N LYS A 265 3.49 2.77 -20.58
CA LYS A 265 3.42 1.61 -21.45
C LYS A 265 1.98 1.28 -21.86
N ALA A 266 1.07 1.24 -20.87
CA ALA A 266 -0.34 1.02 -21.12
C ALA A 266 -0.93 2.07 -22.07
N ALA A 267 -0.62 3.36 -21.89
CA ALA A 267 -1.13 4.44 -22.74
C ALA A 267 -0.75 4.24 -24.21
N ARG A 268 0.49 3.83 -24.50
CA ARG A 268 0.92 3.53 -25.88
C ARG A 268 0.19 2.33 -26.47
N ASN A 269 0.02 1.28 -25.68
CA ASN A 269 -0.64 0.06 -26.15
C ASN A 269 -2.16 0.22 -26.25
N ILE A 270 -2.78 1.06 -25.42
CA ILE A 270 -4.19 1.47 -25.58
C ILE A 270 -4.37 2.22 -26.89
N ASP A 271 -3.50 3.19 -27.20
CA ASP A 271 -3.54 3.92 -28.47
C ASP A 271 -3.42 2.98 -29.69
N ALA A 272 -2.43 2.06 -29.66
CA ALA A 272 -2.26 1.06 -30.70
C ALA A 272 -3.48 0.14 -30.84
N TRP A 273 -4.01 -0.35 -29.72
CA TRP A 273 -5.18 -1.21 -29.69
C TRP A 273 -6.43 -0.51 -30.28
N LEU A 274 -6.67 0.76 -29.93
CA LEU A 274 -7.79 1.54 -30.42
C LEU A 274 -7.69 1.83 -31.94
N ARG A 275 -6.47 1.93 -32.46
CA ARG A 275 -6.23 2.13 -33.90
C ARG A 275 -6.17 0.82 -34.70
N GLY A 276 -6.10 -0.32 -34.04
CA GLY A 276 -5.84 -1.61 -34.67
C GLY A 276 -4.38 -1.78 -35.13
N ASP A 277 -3.46 -1.04 -34.55
CA ASP A 277 -2.03 -1.09 -34.87
C ASP A 277 -1.32 -2.20 -34.05
N ALA A 278 -0.08 -2.55 -34.46
CA ALA A 278 0.78 -3.41 -33.67
C ALA A 278 1.20 -2.72 -32.36
N TYR A 279 1.30 -3.50 -31.29
CA TYR A 279 1.79 -3.01 -29.99
C TYR A 279 3.26 -2.56 -30.06
N VAL A 280 3.63 -1.56 -29.21
CA VAL A 280 4.93 -0.89 -29.18
C VAL A 280 5.74 -1.25 -27.94
#